data_abf64cb969272639a3efe7b326ea9b2e
#
_entry.id   abf64cb969272639a3efe7b326ea9b2e
#
_cell.length_a   1.000
_cell.length_b   1.000
_cell.length_c   1.000
_cell.angle_alpha   90.00
_cell.angle_beta   90.00
_cell.angle_gamma   90.00
#
_symmetry.space_group_name_H-M   'P 1'
#
loop_
_entity.id
_entity.type
_entity.pdbx_description
1 polymer ?
#
loop_
_entity_poly.entity_id
_entity_poly.type
_entity_poly.pdbx_seq_one_letter_code
_entity_poly.pdbx_strand_id
1 'polypeptide(L)'
;MIGLFSNWYVIQVLPKNEYRSCAKIKSRVESGLYADCFVPQAEYVFKKNGLYEKRIRPLFPGYIFVITDRVDAFYEELKKIEGFKRILKEGDVFTPISKEEAAFIAGLTDDDYSIGMSEGYILDSKVYITSGPLLGREGIIKKIDRHKRTAVIELTFLGQPQLVR
;
A
#
# COMPACT_ATOMS: atom_id res chain seq x y z
N MET A 1 -7.19 14.38 6.93
CA MET A 1 -8.52 14.00 7.38
C MET A 1 -9.23 13.22 6.28
N ILE A 2 -9.54 11.97 6.57
CA ILE A 2 -10.11 11.02 5.60
C ILE A 2 -11.56 11.38 5.24
N GLY A 3 -12.20 12.33 5.94
CA GLY A 3 -13.62 12.60 5.81
C GLY A 3 -14.07 13.39 4.59
N LEU A 4 -13.18 14.11 3.91
CA LEU A 4 -13.54 14.96 2.77
C LEU A 4 -13.32 14.28 1.43
N PHE A 5 -12.41 13.34 1.35
CA PHE A 5 -12.12 12.59 0.15
C PHE A 5 -12.10 11.11 0.53
N SER A 6 -13.04 10.35 -0.01
CA SER A 6 -13.25 8.97 0.40
C SER A 6 -12.78 7.94 -0.61
N ASN A 7 -12.48 8.35 -1.84
CA ASN A 7 -12.16 7.42 -2.91
C ASN A 7 -10.64 7.30 -3.11
N TRP A 8 -10.17 6.05 -3.08
CA TRP A 8 -8.79 5.71 -3.31
C TRP A 8 -8.65 5.12 -4.72
N TYR A 9 -7.94 5.83 -5.56
CA TYR A 9 -7.65 5.38 -6.93
C TYR A 9 -6.24 4.85 -7.01
N VAL A 10 -6.03 3.91 -7.91
CA VAL A 10 -4.74 3.25 -8.09
C VAL A 10 -4.12 3.72 -9.41
N ILE A 11 -2.87 4.16 -9.34
CA ILE A 11 -2.11 4.60 -10.50
C ILE A 11 -1.02 3.58 -10.76
N GLN A 12 -0.96 3.08 -12.00
CA GLN A 12 0.09 2.19 -12.43
C GLN A 12 1.31 2.99 -12.86
N VAL A 13 2.46 2.62 -12.31
CA VAL A 13 3.75 3.23 -12.63
C VAL A 13 4.77 2.12 -12.90
N LEU A 14 5.94 2.48 -13.38
CA LEU A 14 7.03 1.52 -13.53
C LEU A 14 7.48 1.03 -12.15
N PRO A 15 7.65 -0.29 -11.96
CA PRO A 15 8.21 -0.81 -10.71
C PRO A 15 9.56 -0.14 -10.39
N LYS A 16 9.79 0.10 -9.11
CA LYS A 16 10.94 0.83 -8.54
C LYS A 16 10.85 2.35 -8.66
N ASN A 17 9.82 2.88 -9.33
CA ASN A 17 9.58 4.32 -9.45
C ASN A 17 8.42 4.83 -8.61
N GLU A 18 7.91 4.01 -7.70
CA GLU A 18 6.72 4.34 -6.90
C GLU A 18 6.91 5.63 -6.10
N TYR A 19 7.98 5.72 -5.32
CA TYR A 19 8.24 6.89 -4.47
C TYR A 19 8.56 8.14 -5.28
N ARG A 20 9.32 7.97 -6.35
CA ARG A 20 9.65 9.07 -7.27
C ARG A 20 8.38 9.61 -7.93
N SER A 21 7.48 8.72 -8.32
CA SER A 21 6.21 9.11 -8.95
C SER A 21 5.32 9.89 -7.98
N CYS A 22 5.22 9.46 -6.73
CA CYS A 22 4.51 10.22 -5.70
C CYS A 22 5.12 11.62 -5.50
N ALA A 23 6.44 11.70 -5.45
CA ALA A 23 7.12 12.98 -5.29
C ALA A 23 6.84 13.92 -6.47
N LYS A 24 6.81 13.41 -7.69
CA LYS A 24 6.45 14.20 -8.88
C LYS A 24 5.02 14.75 -8.79
N ILE A 25 4.07 13.91 -8.38
CA ILE A 25 2.68 14.34 -8.21
C ILE A 25 2.60 15.45 -7.18
N LYS A 26 3.21 15.25 -6.01
CA LYS A 26 3.17 16.24 -4.92
C LYS A 26 3.81 17.57 -5.30
N SER A 27 4.80 17.55 -6.19
CA SER A 27 5.48 18.78 -6.62
C SER A 27 4.81 19.47 -7.78
N ARG A 28 4.00 18.78 -8.59
CA ARG A 28 3.48 19.32 -9.86
C ARG A 28 1.96 19.43 -9.93
N VAL A 29 1.23 18.63 -9.17
CA VAL A 29 -0.22 18.68 -9.16
C VAL A 29 -0.69 19.57 -8.02
N GLU A 30 -1.66 20.41 -8.30
CA GLU A 30 -2.24 21.31 -7.31
C GLU A 30 -2.85 20.52 -6.15
N SER A 31 -2.52 20.92 -4.93
CA SER A 31 -2.95 20.23 -3.71
C SER A 31 -4.46 20.22 -3.48
N GLY A 32 -5.20 21.12 -4.10
CA GLY A 32 -6.66 21.13 -4.02
C GLY A 32 -7.35 20.03 -4.82
N LEU A 33 -6.63 19.32 -5.69
CA LEU A 33 -7.18 18.29 -6.54
C LEU A 33 -7.16 16.88 -5.91
N TYR A 34 -6.44 16.70 -4.82
CA TYR A 34 -6.36 15.42 -4.12
C TYR A 34 -6.06 15.62 -2.64
N ALA A 35 -6.46 14.68 -1.81
CA ALA A 35 -6.19 14.73 -0.38
C ALA A 35 -4.80 14.22 -0.07
N ASP A 36 -4.39 13.11 -0.68
CA ASP A 36 -3.07 12.53 -0.50
C ASP A 36 -2.69 11.65 -1.69
N CYS A 37 -1.40 11.44 -1.85
CA CYS A 37 -0.84 10.50 -2.82
C CYS A 37 0.27 9.74 -2.11
N PHE A 38 0.21 8.41 -2.12
CA PHE A 38 1.09 7.60 -1.30
C PHE A 38 1.40 6.24 -1.91
N VAL A 39 2.46 5.62 -1.40
CA VAL A 39 2.82 4.24 -1.69
C VAL A 39 2.52 3.43 -0.44
N PRO A 40 1.53 2.52 -0.46
CA PRO A 40 1.39 1.57 0.63
C PRO A 40 2.67 0.75 0.76
N GLN A 41 3.21 0.67 1.97
CA GLN A 41 4.52 0.08 2.17
C GLN A 41 4.55 -0.77 3.44
N ALA A 42 5.59 -1.58 3.56
CA ALA A 42 5.77 -2.43 4.72
C ALA A 42 7.23 -2.37 5.19
N GLU A 43 7.39 -2.38 6.52
CA GLU A 43 8.69 -2.57 7.11
C GLU A 43 9.09 -4.04 7.01
N TYR A 44 10.37 -4.29 6.75
CA TYR A 44 10.96 -5.61 6.79
C TYR A 44 12.36 -5.54 7.38
N VAL A 45 12.86 -6.66 7.88
CA VAL A 45 14.22 -6.75 8.36
C VAL A 45 15.11 -7.38 7.31
N PHE A 46 16.26 -6.78 7.11
CA PHE A 46 17.30 -7.26 6.19
C PHE A 46 18.56 -7.59 6.98
N LYS A 47 19.07 -8.79 6.77
CA LYS A 47 20.30 -9.22 7.45
C LYS A 47 21.52 -8.93 6.57
N LYS A 48 22.42 -8.11 7.09
CA LYS A 48 23.66 -7.77 6.42
C LYS A 48 24.80 -7.85 7.44
N ASN A 49 25.86 -8.62 7.11
CA ASN A 49 27.02 -8.81 7.98
C ASN A 49 26.65 -9.25 9.42
N GLY A 50 25.65 -10.12 9.55
CA GLY A 50 25.18 -10.61 10.83
C GLY A 50 24.27 -9.68 11.62
N LEU A 51 24.03 -8.46 11.12
CA LEU A 51 23.17 -7.47 11.76
C LEU A 51 21.85 -7.33 10.99
N TYR A 52 20.76 -7.09 11.73
CA TYR A 52 19.46 -6.82 11.14
C TYR A 52 19.23 -5.33 11.00
N GLU A 53 18.82 -4.90 9.81
CA GLU A 53 18.39 -3.52 9.53
C GLU A 53 16.92 -3.50 9.18
N LYS A 54 16.19 -2.51 9.66
CA LYS A 54 14.83 -2.24 9.21
C LYS A 54 14.88 -1.47 7.90
N ARG A 55 14.10 -1.94 6.92
CA ARG A 55 13.91 -1.28 5.63
C ARG A 55 12.44 -1.24 5.29
N ILE A 56 12.10 -0.42 4.31
CA ILE A 56 10.74 -0.24 3.83
C ILE A 56 10.70 -0.59 2.36
N ARG A 57 9.62 -1.24 1.94
CA ARG A 57 9.39 -1.54 0.52
C ARG A 57 7.91 -1.35 0.17
N PRO A 58 7.60 -1.07 -1.12
CA PRO A 58 6.22 -1.00 -1.54
C PRO A 58 5.49 -2.32 -1.29
N LEU A 59 4.25 -2.21 -0.83
CA LEU A 59 3.39 -3.37 -0.62
C LEU A 59 2.89 -3.94 -1.94
N PHE A 60 2.59 -3.05 -2.90
CA PHE A 60 2.13 -3.40 -4.25
C PHE A 60 3.08 -2.79 -5.28
N PRO A 61 4.16 -3.50 -5.66
CA PRO A 61 5.13 -2.95 -6.63
C PRO A 61 4.47 -2.54 -7.95
N GLY A 62 4.82 -1.35 -8.44
CA GLY A 62 4.27 -0.80 -9.67
C GLY A 62 2.97 -0.01 -9.50
N TYR A 63 2.53 0.21 -8.26
CA TYR A 63 1.30 0.93 -7.98
C TYR A 63 1.49 1.99 -6.92
N ILE A 64 0.86 3.13 -7.13
CA ILE A 64 0.72 4.18 -6.13
C ILE A 64 -0.75 4.51 -5.98
N PHE A 65 -1.11 5.15 -4.87
CA PHE A 65 -2.50 5.45 -4.55
C PHE A 65 -2.70 6.95 -4.46
N VAL A 66 -3.87 7.41 -4.90
CA VAL A 66 -4.30 8.79 -4.72
C VAL A 66 -5.69 8.81 -4.11
N ILE A 67 -5.87 9.69 -3.13
CA ILE A 67 -7.18 9.89 -2.50
C ILE A 67 -7.77 11.18 -3.07
N THR A 68 -8.88 11.06 -3.79
CA THR A 68 -9.53 12.21 -4.40
C THR A 68 -10.99 11.93 -4.73
N ASP A 69 -11.83 12.97 -4.72
CA ASP A 69 -13.17 12.94 -5.28
C ASP A 69 -13.23 13.70 -6.60
N ARG A 70 -12.08 14.16 -7.09
CA ARG A 70 -11.94 14.94 -8.32
C ARG A 70 -11.00 14.22 -9.30
N VAL A 71 -11.25 12.94 -9.53
CA VAL A 71 -10.36 12.09 -10.31
C VAL A 71 -10.16 12.58 -11.75
N ASP A 72 -11.21 13.10 -12.37
CA ASP A 72 -11.10 13.58 -13.76
C ASP A 72 -10.18 14.81 -13.86
N ALA A 73 -10.35 15.79 -12.96
CA ALA A 73 -9.48 16.96 -12.90
C ALA A 73 -8.03 16.56 -12.54
N PHE A 74 -7.89 15.63 -11.61
CA PHE A 74 -6.58 15.09 -11.23
C PHE A 74 -5.90 14.43 -12.43
N TYR A 75 -6.64 13.62 -13.18
CA TYR A 75 -6.11 12.93 -14.35
C TYR A 75 -5.62 13.92 -15.43
N GLU A 76 -6.34 15.02 -15.65
CA GLU A 76 -5.91 16.03 -16.62
C GLU A 76 -4.55 16.63 -16.27
N GLU A 77 -4.28 16.82 -14.98
CA GLU A 77 -2.96 17.27 -14.53
C GLU A 77 -1.92 16.15 -14.59
N LEU A 78 -2.32 14.93 -14.27
CA LEU A 78 -1.43 13.76 -14.31
C LEU A 78 -0.89 13.51 -15.72
N LYS A 79 -1.72 13.69 -16.76
CA LYS A 79 -1.32 13.50 -18.16
C LYS A 79 -0.16 14.39 -18.59
N LYS A 80 0.00 15.53 -17.93
CA LYS A 80 1.09 16.49 -18.23
C LYS A 80 2.44 16.05 -17.67
N ILE A 81 2.45 15.01 -16.82
CA ILE A 81 3.66 14.51 -16.17
C ILE A 81 4.12 13.25 -16.89
N GLU A 82 5.39 13.20 -17.28
CA GLU A 82 5.97 12.02 -17.91
C GLU A 82 6.15 10.88 -16.91
N GLY A 83 6.01 9.64 -17.39
CA GLY A 83 6.32 8.44 -16.63
C GLY A 83 5.13 7.76 -15.97
N PHE A 84 3.92 8.29 -16.14
CA PHE A 84 2.71 7.64 -15.63
C PHE A 84 2.06 6.79 -16.71
N LYS A 85 1.72 5.56 -16.35
CA LYS A 85 1.07 4.66 -17.29
C LYS A 85 -0.43 4.90 -17.34
N ARG A 86 -1.11 4.83 -16.20
CA ARG A 86 -2.56 5.04 -16.16
C ARG A 86 -3.10 5.00 -14.73
N ILE A 87 -4.27 5.63 -14.55
CA ILE A 87 -5.15 5.38 -13.42
C ILE A 87 -6.01 4.18 -13.80
N LEU A 88 -6.16 3.23 -12.89
CA LEU A 88 -6.98 2.04 -13.15
C LEU A 88 -8.44 2.41 -13.28
N LYS A 89 -9.09 1.80 -14.28
CA LYS A 89 -10.48 2.06 -14.60
C LYS A 89 -11.17 0.80 -15.10
N GLU A 90 -12.47 0.78 -15.00
CA GLU A 90 -13.34 -0.25 -15.55
C GLU A 90 -14.06 0.35 -16.76
N GLY A 91 -13.77 -0.18 -17.96
CA GLY A 91 -14.22 0.44 -19.21
C GLY A 91 -13.62 1.83 -19.37
N ASP A 92 -14.47 2.85 -19.52
CA ASP A 92 -14.07 4.24 -19.66
C ASP A 92 -14.17 5.05 -18.36
N VAL A 93 -14.50 4.39 -17.24
CA VAL A 93 -14.73 5.04 -15.95
C VAL A 93 -13.58 4.73 -14.99
N PHE A 94 -12.96 5.77 -14.43
CA PHE A 94 -11.98 5.59 -13.36
C PHE A 94 -12.67 4.96 -12.15
N THR A 95 -12.13 3.83 -11.69
CA THR A 95 -12.75 3.03 -10.64
C THR A 95 -11.85 3.00 -9.41
N PRO A 96 -12.32 3.51 -8.26
CA PRO A 96 -11.56 3.40 -7.03
C PRO A 96 -11.58 1.96 -6.50
N ILE A 97 -10.67 1.65 -5.60
CA ILE A 97 -10.80 0.41 -4.82
C ILE A 97 -12.05 0.53 -3.92
N SER A 98 -12.55 -0.61 -3.47
CA SER A 98 -13.72 -0.61 -2.60
C SER A 98 -13.43 0.08 -1.27
N LYS A 99 -14.47 0.56 -0.60
CA LYS A 99 -14.33 1.17 0.72
C LYS A 99 -13.81 0.17 1.74
N GLU A 100 -14.19 -1.09 1.61
CA GLU A 100 -13.71 -2.18 2.45
C GLU A 100 -12.23 -2.42 2.26
N GLU A 101 -11.75 -2.43 1.02
CA GLU A 101 -10.33 -2.57 0.71
C GLU A 101 -9.53 -1.39 1.26
N ALA A 102 -10.01 -0.17 1.05
CA ALA A 102 -9.36 1.03 1.58
C ALA A 102 -9.32 1.03 3.10
N ALA A 103 -10.42 0.69 3.75
CA ALA A 103 -10.49 0.61 5.21
C ALA A 103 -9.54 -0.45 5.76
N PHE A 104 -9.43 -1.59 5.09
CA PHE A 104 -8.55 -2.66 5.51
C PHE A 104 -7.08 -2.24 5.44
N ILE A 105 -6.67 -1.62 4.34
CA ILE A 105 -5.31 -1.08 4.19
C ILE A 105 -5.05 0.01 5.23
N ALA A 106 -5.99 0.92 5.42
CA ALA A 106 -5.88 1.97 6.43
C ALA A 106 -5.75 1.40 7.85
N GLY A 107 -6.46 0.31 8.15
CA GLY A 107 -6.38 -0.35 9.45
C GLY A 107 -5.07 -1.09 9.71
N LEU A 108 -4.36 -1.48 8.66
CA LEU A 108 -3.05 -2.14 8.77
C LEU A 108 -1.87 -1.18 8.83
N THR A 109 -2.05 0.04 8.33
CA THR A 109 -0.96 0.99 8.14
C THR A 109 -0.99 2.10 9.18
N ASP A 110 0.17 2.72 9.40
CA ASP A 110 0.32 3.91 10.23
C ASP A 110 0.03 5.19 9.41
N ASP A 111 0.37 6.36 9.96
CA ASP A 111 0.14 7.65 9.30
C ASP A 111 0.98 7.84 8.03
N ASP A 112 2.04 7.06 7.86
CA ASP A 112 2.89 7.06 6.67
C ASP A 112 2.49 5.97 5.68
N TYR A 113 1.32 5.34 5.86
CA TYR A 113 0.82 4.22 5.07
C TYR A 113 1.77 3.02 5.07
N SER A 114 2.44 2.82 6.20
CA SER A 114 3.41 1.75 6.38
C SER A 114 2.88 0.70 7.34
N ILE A 115 3.01 -0.57 6.95
CA ILE A 115 2.74 -1.69 7.85
C ILE A 115 4.02 -1.91 8.67
N GLY A 116 3.92 -1.68 9.98
CA GLY A 116 5.03 -1.89 10.90
C GLY A 116 5.28 -3.36 11.20
N MET A 117 6.29 -3.60 12.01
CA MET A 117 6.65 -4.94 12.46
C MET A 117 5.63 -5.47 13.46
N SER A 118 5.32 -6.75 13.37
CA SER A 118 4.53 -7.46 14.36
C SER A 118 5.41 -8.47 15.10
N GLU A 119 5.04 -8.77 16.34
CA GLU A 119 5.71 -9.78 17.13
C GLU A 119 4.74 -10.90 17.48
N GLY A 120 5.28 -12.10 17.60
CA GLY A 120 4.47 -13.26 17.93
C GLY A 120 5.31 -14.51 18.02
N TYR A 121 4.63 -15.63 18.13
CA TYR A 121 5.27 -16.95 18.21
C TYR A 121 4.42 -18.01 17.52
N ILE A 122 5.02 -19.17 17.27
CA ILE A 122 4.34 -20.33 16.71
C ILE A 122 4.32 -21.42 17.75
N LEU A 123 3.13 -21.95 18.03
CA LEU A 123 2.91 -23.06 18.93
C LEU A 123 1.97 -24.06 18.26
N ASP A 124 2.40 -25.32 18.17
CA ASP A 124 1.61 -26.40 17.55
C ASP A 124 1.11 -26.03 16.14
N SER A 125 2.01 -25.47 15.32
CA SER A 125 1.75 -25.01 13.96
C SER A 125 0.76 -23.84 13.84
N LYS A 126 0.37 -23.24 14.95
CA LYS A 126 -0.46 -22.03 14.96
C LYS A 126 0.36 -20.78 15.26
N VAL A 127 0.01 -19.71 14.58
CA VAL A 127 0.63 -18.41 14.75
C VAL A 127 -0.16 -17.60 15.77
N TYR A 128 0.54 -17.05 16.75
CA TYR A 128 -0.03 -16.17 17.78
C TYR A 128 0.70 -14.83 17.71
N ILE A 129 -0.02 -13.78 17.34
CA ILE A 129 0.54 -12.43 17.29
C ILE A 129 0.27 -11.75 18.62
N THR A 130 1.33 -11.20 19.22
CA THR A 130 1.26 -10.55 20.54
C THR A 130 1.26 -9.03 20.46
N SER A 131 1.79 -8.46 19.36
CA SER A 131 1.80 -7.02 19.15
C SER A 131 1.98 -6.69 17.67
N GLY A 132 1.65 -5.46 17.30
CA GLY A 132 1.82 -4.94 15.96
C GLY A 132 0.56 -5.01 15.11
N PRO A 133 0.66 -4.60 13.83
CA PRO A 133 -0.50 -4.49 12.92
C PRO A 133 -1.24 -5.80 12.67
N LEU A 134 -0.57 -6.94 12.80
CA LEU A 134 -1.19 -8.25 12.57
C LEU A 134 -1.89 -8.81 13.78
N LEU A 135 -1.88 -8.11 14.92
CA LEU A 135 -2.58 -8.54 16.13
C LEU A 135 -4.08 -8.66 15.84
N GLY A 136 -4.63 -9.84 16.10
CA GLY A 136 -6.03 -10.13 15.80
C GLY A 136 -6.33 -10.41 14.34
N ARG A 137 -5.31 -10.45 13.49
CA ARG A 137 -5.44 -10.69 12.04
C ARG A 137 -4.69 -11.92 11.59
N GLU A 138 -4.49 -12.89 12.47
CA GLU A 138 -3.74 -14.12 12.16
C GLU A 138 -4.34 -14.87 10.97
N GLY A 139 -5.65 -14.73 10.73
CA GLY A 139 -6.34 -15.38 9.62
C GLY A 139 -5.86 -14.97 8.22
N ILE A 140 -5.23 -13.82 8.08
CA ILE A 140 -4.69 -13.38 6.78
C ILE A 140 -3.27 -13.88 6.54
N ILE A 141 -2.60 -14.44 7.55
CA ILE A 141 -1.24 -14.94 7.42
C ILE A 141 -1.28 -16.31 6.74
N LYS A 142 -0.64 -16.41 5.57
CA LYS A 142 -0.61 -17.63 4.77
C LYS A 142 0.67 -18.42 4.95
N LYS A 143 1.78 -17.73 5.23
CA LYS A 143 3.07 -18.37 5.40
C LYS A 143 3.99 -17.49 6.24
N ILE A 144 4.85 -18.13 7.06
CA ILE A 144 5.90 -17.43 7.79
C ILE A 144 7.25 -18.01 7.40
N ASP A 145 8.17 -17.13 7.03
CA ASP A 145 9.56 -17.47 6.85
C ASP A 145 10.34 -17.00 8.09
N ARG A 146 10.68 -17.96 8.95
CA ARG A 146 11.36 -17.65 10.22
C ARG A 146 12.77 -17.10 10.01
N HIS A 147 13.46 -17.55 8.98
CA HIS A 147 14.83 -17.09 8.70
C HIS A 147 14.85 -15.64 8.23
N LYS A 148 13.91 -15.29 7.38
CA LYS A 148 13.76 -13.93 6.85
C LYS A 148 12.92 -13.03 7.75
N ARG A 149 12.31 -13.59 8.78
CA ARG A 149 11.37 -12.87 9.68
C ARG A 149 10.27 -12.15 8.89
N THR A 150 9.68 -12.87 7.93
CA THR A 150 8.70 -12.31 7.01
C THR A 150 7.43 -13.16 7.04
N ALA A 151 6.30 -12.50 7.02
CA ALA A 151 5.01 -13.15 6.84
C ALA A 151 4.49 -12.86 5.43
N VAL A 152 3.90 -13.86 4.80
CA VAL A 152 3.10 -13.67 3.58
C VAL A 152 1.66 -13.55 4.03
N ILE A 153 1.03 -12.44 3.71
CA ILE A 153 -0.36 -12.18 4.04
C ILE A 153 -1.20 -12.08 2.77
N GLU A 154 -2.48 -12.40 2.89
CA GLU A 154 -3.43 -12.26 1.80
C GLU A 154 -4.29 -11.01 2.02
N LEU A 155 -4.28 -10.13 1.02
CA LEU A 155 -5.11 -8.94 0.99
C LEU A 155 -5.98 -8.98 -0.26
N THR A 156 -7.16 -8.40 -0.17
CA THR A 156 -7.97 -8.16 -1.36
C THR A 156 -7.58 -6.81 -1.97
N PHE A 157 -7.21 -6.84 -3.24
CA PHE A 157 -6.78 -5.68 -3.99
C PHE A 157 -7.42 -5.71 -5.37
N LEU A 158 -8.19 -4.69 -5.69
CA LEU A 158 -8.96 -4.59 -6.93
C LEU A 158 -9.90 -5.79 -7.13
N GLY A 159 -10.52 -6.23 -6.04
CA GLY A 159 -11.46 -7.36 -6.05
C GLY A 159 -10.81 -8.73 -6.15
N GLN A 160 -9.48 -8.82 -6.16
CA GLN A 160 -8.75 -10.08 -6.27
C GLN A 160 -7.86 -10.32 -5.05
N PRO A 161 -7.73 -11.59 -4.60
CA PRO A 161 -6.78 -11.91 -3.55
C PRO A 161 -5.35 -11.66 -4.04
N GLN A 162 -4.54 -11.02 -3.21
CA GLN A 162 -3.13 -10.77 -3.48
C GLN A 162 -2.31 -11.24 -2.29
N LEU A 163 -1.22 -11.95 -2.57
CA LEU A 163 -0.26 -12.33 -1.56
C LEU A 163 0.84 -11.27 -1.51
N VAL A 164 1.07 -10.69 -0.33
CA VAL A 164 2.08 -9.67 -0.12
C VAL A 164 2.98 -10.06 1.06
N ARG A 165 4.21 -9.52 1.11
CA ARG A 165 5.19 -9.79 2.17
C ARG A 165 5.47 -8.54 2.97
#